data_d77b5869d4625e819c4a502718963c1f
#
_entry.id   d77b5869d4625e819c4a502718963c1f
#
_cell.length_a   1.000
_cell.length_b   1.000
_cell.length_c   1.000
_cell.angle_alpha   90.00
_cell.angle_beta   90.00
_cell.angle_gamma   90.00
#
_symmetry.space_group_name_H-M   'P 1'
#
loop_
_entity.id
_entity.type
_entity.pdbx_description
1 polymer ?
#
loop_
_entity_poly.entity_id
_entity_poly.type
_entity_poly.pdbx_seq_one_letter_code
_entity_poly.pdbx_strand_id
1 'polypeptide(L)'
;MTLTSLTISGARDNLQSGEFSSEELTKEHISAVEKGKNLNAFITSTPEIALDLARESDARRARGETLGGMDGIPIGIKDLFCTEGVLTTAASHILDGFIPPYDSTVSGNLKSGGAVMIGKTNMDEFAMGSANITSHYGP
;
A
#
# COMPACT_ATOMS: atom_id res chain seq x y z
N MET A 1 -9.20 -6.33 19.59
CA MET A 1 -8.94 -6.65 18.17
C MET A 1 -8.02 -5.55 17.65
N THR A 2 -6.91 -5.88 17.03
CA THR A 2 -6.01 -4.86 16.47
C THR A 2 -6.54 -4.43 15.10
N LEU A 3 -6.37 -3.16 14.72
CA LEU A 3 -6.83 -2.64 13.42
C LEU A 3 -6.21 -3.42 12.25
N THR A 4 -4.99 -3.90 12.41
CA THR A 4 -4.26 -4.70 11.40
C THR A 4 -4.81 -6.12 11.20
N SER A 5 -5.72 -6.59 12.05
CA SER A 5 -6.36 -7.92 11.92
C SER A 5 -7.73 -7.88 11.23
N LEU A 6 -8.17 -6.69 10.83
CA LEU A 6 -9.45 -6.52 10.14
C LEU A 6 -9.39 -7.07 8.70
N THR A 7 -10.51 -7.60 8.23
CA THR A 7 -10.72 -7.84 6.80
C THR A 7 -10.96 -6.51 6.09
N ILE A 8 -10.81 -6.46 4.77
CA ILE A 8 -11.12 -5.26 3.97
C ILE A 8 -12.58 -4.82 4.19
N SER A 9 -13.53 -5.76 4.23
CA SER A 9 -14.94 -5.44 4.51
C SER A 9 -15.12 -4.87 5.91
N GLY A 10 -14.50 -5.49 6.93
CA GLY A 10 -14.56 -4.97 8.29
C GLY A 10 -13.95 -3.58 8.45
N ALA A 11 -12.80 -3.33 7.81
CA ALA A 11 -12.17 -2.02 7.83
C ALA A 11 -13.07 -0.97 7.14
N ARG A 12 -13.63 -1.29 5.97
CA ARG A 12 -14.56 -0.43 5.24
C ARG A 12 -15.79 -0.07 6.09
N ASP A 13 -16.43 -1.07 6.68
CA ASP A 13 -17.67 -0.88 7.44
C ASP A 13 -17.42 -0.02 8.70
N ASN A 14 -16.27 -0.20 9.35
CA ASN A 14 -15.87 0.61 10.50
C ASN A 14 -15.44 2.04 10.12
N LEU A 15 -14.77 2.23 8.98
CA LEU A 15 -14.51 3.56 8.42
C LEU A 15 -15.83 4.28 8.10
N GLN A 16 -16.82 3.57 7.59
CA GLN A 16 -18.13 4.12 7.26
C GLN A 16 -18.94 4.52 8.50
N SER A 17 -18.85 3.74 9.58
CA SER A 17 -19.50 4.05 10.85
C SER A 17 -18.75 5.11 11.69
N GLY A 18 -17.51 5.45 11.31
CA GLY A 18 -16.68 6.40 12.05
C GLY A 18 -16.08 5.83 13.34
N GLU A 19 -15.95 4.51 13.44
CA GLU A 19 -15.32 3.85 14.59
C GLU A 19 -13.84 4.22 14.71
N PHE A 20 -13.18 4.44 13.58
CA PHE A 20 -11.83 4.99 13.46
C PHE A 20 -11.67 5.71 12.11
N SER A 21 -10.62 6.52 11.99
CA SER A 21 -10.26 7.21 10.77
C SER A 21 -9.33 6.38 9.88
N SER A 22 -9.25 6.72 8.58
CA SER A 22 -8.26 6.14 7.67
C SER A 22 -6.83 6.44 8.14
N GLU A 23 -6.59 7.62 8.70
CA GLU A 23 -5.28 7.97 9.26
C GLU A 23 -4.90 7.07 10.43
N GLU A 24 -5.83 6.77 11.36
CA GLU A 24 -5.57 5.84 12.48
C GLU A 24 -5.30 4.43 11.98
N LEU A 25 -6.12 3.93 11.06
CA LEU A 25 -5.92 2.61 10.44
C LEU A 25 -4.55 2.52 9.76
N THR A 26 -4.17 3.55 9.00
CA THR A 26 -2.90 3.61 8.27
C THR A 26 -1.71 3.67 9.22
N LYS A 27 -1.77 4.44 10.30
CA LYS A 27 -0.70 4.48 11.32
C LYS A 27 -0.43 3.12 11.94
N GLU A 28 -1.47 2.35 12.25
CA GLU A 28 -1.32 1.00 12.80
C GLU A 28 -0.65 0.05 11.79
N HIS A 29 -0.99 0.15 10.49
CA HIS A 29 -0.36 -0.64 9.45
C HIS A 29 1.10 -0.24 9.23
N ILE A 30 1.43 1.05 9.21
CA ILE A 30 2.82 1.54 9.14
C ILE A 30 3.63 1.01 10.34
N SER A 31 3.07 1.07 11.55
CA SER A 31 3.71 0.52 12.75
C SER A 31 3.96 -0.98 12.63
N ALA A 32 3.02 -1.72 12.03
CA ALA A 32 3.18 -3.16 11.80
C ALA A 32 4.29 -3.44 10.76
N VAL A 33 4.38 -2.66 9.68
CA VAL A 33 5.47 -2.76 8.69
C VAL A 33 6.83 -2.53 9.37
N GLU A 34 6.95 -1.48 10.19
CA GLU A 34 8.19 -1.18 10.91
C GLU A 34 8.61 -2.30 11.87
N LYS A 35 7.65 -2.85 12.63
CA LYS A 35 7.90 -4.00 13.53
C LYS A 35 8.26 -5.27 12.78
N GLY A 36 7.73 -5.43 11.57
CA GLY A 36 7.94 -6.58 10.71
C GLY A 36 9.10 -6.44 9.72
N LYS A 37 10.00 -5.46 9.86
CA LYS A 37 11.14 -5.23 8.94
C LYS A 37 12.00 -6.47 8.69
N ASN A 38 12.16 -7.31 9.70
CA ASN A 38 12.92 -8.56 9.60
C ASN A 38 12.30 -9.59 8.66
N LEU A 39 11.02 -9.43 8.28
CA LEU A 39 10.34 -10.29 7.31
C LEU A 39 10.66 -9.90 5.86
N ASN A 40 11.32 -8.76 5.65
CA ASN A 40 11.67 -8.22 4.33
C ASN A 40 10.50 -8.18 3.33
N ALA A 41 9.27 -7.96 3.85
CA ALA A 41 8.04 -8.01 3.06
C ALA A 41 7.86 -6.79 2.14
N PHE A 42 8.56 -5.68 2.41
CA PHE A 42 8.51 -4.46 1.62
C PHE A 42 9.90 -4.06 1.12
N ILE A 43 10.04 -3.83 -0.18
CA ILE A 43 11.25 -3.25 -0.79
C ILE A 43 11.30 -1.75 -0.51
N THR A 44 10.15 -1.07 -0.68
CA THR A 44 10.03 0.37 -0.46
C THR A 44 8.81 0.63 0.43
N SER A 45 9.00 1.32 1.54
CA SER A 45 7.92 1.82 2.39
C SER A 45 7.63 3.28 2.05
N THR A 46 6.35 3.68 2.08
CA THR A 46 5.90 5.02 1.71
C THR A 46 5.02 5.65 2.79
N PRO A 47 5.53 5.78 4.05
CA PRO A 47 4.68 6.20 5.18
C PRO A 47 4.11 7.61 5.03
N GLU A 48 4.87 8.58 4.49
CA GLU A 48 4.41 9.95 4.29
C GLU A 48 3.28 10.00 3.25
N ILE A 49 3.48 9.35 2.10
CA ILE A 49 2.48 9.25 1.03
C ILE A 49 1.20 8.57 1.58
N ALA A 50 1.37 7.50 2.35
CA ALA A 50 0.24 6.78 2.94
C ALA A 50 -0.58 7.66 3.89
N LEU A 51 0.09 8.43 4.75
CA LEU A 51 -0.60 9.32 5.69
C LEU A 51 -1.32 10.46 4.97
N ASP A 52 -0.74 11.02 3.92
CA ASP A 52 -1.40 12.06 3.13
C ASP A 52 -2.64 11.52 2.41
N LEU A 53 -2.54 10.36 1.76
CA LEU A 53 -3.69 9.68 1.13
C LEU A 53 -4.80 9.34 2.15
N ALA A 54 -4.42 8.90 3.35
CA ALA A 54 -5.37 8.60 4.42
C ALA A 54 -6.12 9.86 4.89
N ARG A 55 -5.43 10.98 5.10
CA ARG A 55 -6.04 12.27 5.45
C ARG A 55 -6.98 12.78 4.36
N GLU A 56 -6.59 12.62 3.10
CA GLU A 56 -7.47 12.95 1.97
C GLU A 56 -8.74 12.11 1.98
N SER A 57 -8.64 10.80 2.28
CA SER A 57 -9.79 9.92 2.42
C SER A 57 -10.71 10.38 3.56
N ASP A 58 -10.15 10.69 4.74
CA ASP A 58 -10.92 11.19 5.87
C ASP A 58 -11.63 12.51 5.53
N ALA A 59 -10.96 13.41 4.82
CA ALA A 59 -11.56 14.67 4.37
C ALA A 59 -12.70 14.45 3.36
N ARG A 60 -12.55 13.49 2.41
CA ARG A 60 -13.65 13.11 1.50
C ARG A 60 -14.82 12.51 2.26
N ARG A 61 -14.55 11.60 3.19
CA ARG A 61 -15.56 10.94 4.02
C ARG A 61 -16.37 11.93 4.85
N ALA A 62 -15.71 12.94 5.43
CA ALA A 62 -16.40 14.02 6.16
C ALA A 62 -17.37 14.82 5.30
N ARG A 63 -17.17 14.87 3.97
CA ARG A 63 -18.07 15.53 3.01
C ARG A 63 -19.07 14.59 2.35
N GLY A 64 -19.04 13.29 2.68
CA GLY A 64 -19.87 12.27 2.03
C GLY A 64 -19.43 11.92 0.58
N GLU A 65 -18.18 12.20 0.23
CA GLU A 65 -17.63 12.09 -1.14
C GLU A 65 -16.67 10.87 -1.29
N THR A 66 -17.00 9.72 -0.72
CA THR A 66 -16.15 8.53 -0.80
C THR A 66 -16.00 8.01 -2.24
N LEU A 67 -14.81 7.56 -2.61
CA LEU A 67 -14.48 7.08 -3.96
C LEU A 67 -14.85 5.61 -4.20
N GLY A 68 -15.25 4.87 -3.15
CA GLY A 68 -15.69 3.48 -3.27
C GLY A 68 -15.27 2.62 -2.09
N GLY A 69 -15.37 1.31 -2.25
CA GLY A 69 -15.14 0.34 -1.17
C GLY A 69 -13.67 0.21 -0.71
N MET A 70 -12.73 0.78 -1.46
CA MET A 70 -11.31 0.79 -1.11
C MET A 70 -10.84 2.13 -0.55
N ASP A 71 -11.70 3.15 -0.52
CA ASP A 71 -11.32 4.49 -0.07
C ASP A 71 -10.89 4.50 1.40
N GLY A 72 -9.62 4.85 1.63
CA GLY A 72 -9.01 4.87 2.95
C GLY A 72 -8.48 3.53 3.47
N ILE A 73 -8.49 2.48 2.63
CA ILE A 73 -7.98 1.16 3.02
C ILE A 73 -6.48 1.05 2.73
N PRO A 74 -5.62 0.77 3.75
CA PRO A 74 -4.19 0.54 3.55
C PRO A 74 -3.92 -0.73 2.74
N ILE A 75 -3.06 -0.62 1.72
CA ILE A 75 -2.66 -1.74 0.88
C ILE A 75 -1.16 -1.72 0.58
N GLY A 76 -0.56 -2.90 0.44
CA GLY A 76 0.74 -3.08 -0.21
C GLY A 76 0.55 -3.32 -1.70
N ILE A 77 1.34 -2.65 -2.54
CA ILE A 77 1.34 -2.86 -3.99
C ILE A 77 2.57 -3.67 -4.37
N LYS A 78 2.38 -4.79 -5.05
CA LYS A 78 3.49 -5.64 -5.50
C LYS A 78 4.45 -4.82 -6.36
N ASP A 79 5.75 -4.96 -6.11
CA ASP A 79 6.80 -4.15 -6.76
C ASP A 79 6.98 -4.40 -8.27
N LEU A 80 6.11 -5.22 -8.84
CA LEU A 80 5.93 -5.41 -10.27
C LEU A 80 5.14 -4.27 -10.92
N PHE A 81 4.18 -3.69 -10.19
CA PHE A 81 3.27 -2.69 -10.75
C PHE A 81 3.90 -1.30 -10.69
N CYS A 82 4.11 -0.68 -11.86
CA CYS A 82 4.55 0.70 -11.93
C CYS A 82 3.62 1.61 -11.14
N THR A 83 4.19 2.41 -10.27
CA THR A 83 3.50 3.37 -9.42
C THR A 83 4.18 4.73 -9.62
N GLU A 84 3.45 5.68 -10.18
CA GLU A 84 3.97 7.00 -10.52
C GLU A 84 4.67 7.67 -9.33
N GLY A 85 5.93 8.11 -9.54
CA GLY A 85 6.71 8.79 -8.53
C GLY A 85 7.27 7.91 -7.42
N VAL A 86 7.06 6.59 -7.46
CA VAL A 86 7.52 5.65 -6.42
C VAL A 86 8.45 4.60 -7.02
N LEU A 87 9.59 4.37 -6.35
CA LEU A 87 10.57 3.35 -6.76
C LEU A 87 9.87 2.03 -7.07
N THR A 88 10.13 1.49 -8.25
CA THR A 88 9.53 0.24 -8.74
C THR A 88 10.60 -0.60 -9.42
N THR A 89 11.01 -1.70 -8.79
CA THR A 89 12.22 -2.43 -9.20
C THR A 89 11.94 -3.83 -9.75
N ALA A 90 10.71 -4.34 -9.64
CA ALA A 90 10.39 -5.75 -9.90
C ALA A 90 11.33 -6.71 -9.14
N ALA A 91 11.81 -6.31 -7.96
CA ALA A 91 12.81 -7.00 -7.15
C ALA A 91 14.12 -7.32 -7.89
N SER A 92 14.48 -6.52 -8.90
CA SER A 92 15.67 -6.70 -9.74
C SER A 92 16.64 -5.53 -9.61
N HIS A 93 17.93 -5.85 -9.60
CA HIS A 93 19.00 -4.84 -9.71
C HIS A 93 18.97 -4.08 -11.05
N ILE A 94 18.41 -4.67 -12.10
CA ILE A 94 18.30 -4.05 -13.44
C ILE A 94 17.46 -2.77 -13.36
N LEU A 95 16.44 -2.75 -12.52
CA LEU A 95 15.53 -1.61 -12.31
C LEU A 95 15.82 -0.81 -11.05
N ASP A 96 16.98 -1.03 -10.43
CA ASP A 96 17.36 -0.26 -9.24
C ASP A 96 17.41 1.24 -9.58
N GLY A 97 16.74 2.05 -8.75
CA GLY A 97 16.60 3.50 -8.98
C GLY A 97 15.53 3.89 -10.02
N PHE A 98 14.80 2.95 -10.61
CA PHE A 98 13.73 3.31 -11.56
C PHE A 98 12.49 3.85 -10.84
N ILE A 99 12.16 5.11 -11.12
CA ILE A 99 10.94 5.77 -10.66
C ILE A 99 10.04 5.99 -11.88
N PRO A 100 8.93 5.23 -12.01
CA PRO A 100 8.04 5.35 -13.16
C PRO A 100 7.41 6.75 -13.24
N PRO A 101 7.32 7.36 -14.45
CA PRO A 101 6.55 8.57 -14.68
C PRO A 101 5.06 8.31 -14.97
N TYR A 102 4.56 7.12 -14.67
CA TYR A 102 3.18 6.68 -14.90
C TYR A 102 2.76 5.57 -13.94
N ASP A 103 1.46 5.46 -13.73
CA ASP A 103 0.86 4.32 -13.03
C ASP A 103 0.55 3.17 -14.01
N SER A 104 0.75 1.93 -13.58
CA SER A 104 0.13 0.77 -14.24
C SER A 104 -1.39 0.86 -14.11
N THR A 105 -2.13 0.16 -14.97
CA THR A 105 -3.60 0.10 -14.88
C THR A 105 -4.07 -0.34 -13.49
N VAL A 106 -3.36 -1.28 -12.87
CA VAL A 106 -3.69 -1.77 -11.51
C VAL A 106 -3.49 -0.66 -10.49
N SER A 107 -2.31 -0.01 -10.47
CA SER A 107 -2.01 1.08 -9.52
C SER A 107 -2.96 2.25 -9.70
N GLY A 108 -3.23 2.64 -10.95
CA GLY A 108 -4.16 3.72 -11.29
C GLY A 108 -5.60 3.43 -10.84
N ASN A 109 -6.08 2.20 -11.00
CA ASN A 109 -7.41 1.82 -10.55
C ASN A 109 -7.53 1.83 -9.01
N LEU A 110 -6.49 1.35 -8.30
CA LEU A 110 -6.46 1.38 -6.83
C LEU A 110 -6.42 2.82 -6.31
N LYS A 111 -5.59 3.67 -6.91
CA LYS A 111 -5.50 5.11 -6.61
C LYS A 111 -6.84 5.81 -6.85
N SER A 112 -7.48 5.55 -8.00
CA SER A 112 -8.79 6.12 -8.34
C SER A 112 -9.90 5.65 -7.39
N GLY A 113 -9.77 4.45 -6.81
CA GLY A 113 -10.67 3.92 -5.80
C GLY A 113 -10.37 4.41 -4.38
N GLY A 114 -9.35 5.26 -4.20
CA GLY A 114 -8.97 5.86 -2.92
C GLY A 114 -8.19 4.94 -1.98
N ALA A 115 -7.62 3.83 -2.49
CA ALA A 115 -6.77 2.95 -1.70
C ALA A 115 -5.50 3.67 -1.22
N VAL A 116 -5.08 3.39 0.02
CA VAL A 116 -3.92 4.01 0.65
C VAL A 116 -2.71 3.09 0.49
N MET A 117 -1.78 3.45 -0.39
CA MET A 117 -0.56 2.67 -0.58
C MET A 117 0.41 2.87 0.57
N ILE A 118 0.76 1.79 1.30
CA ILE A 118 1.76 1.82 2.39
C ILE A 118 3.16 1.43 1.94
N GLY A 119 3.32 0.92 0.73
CA GLY A 119 4.62 0.56 0.15
C GLY A 119 4.53 -0.45 -0.97
N LYS A 120 5.72 -0.79 -1.50
CA LYS A 120 5.94 -1.77 -2.57
C LYS A 120 6.41 -3.07 -1.95
N THR A 121 5.62 -4.15 -2.16
CA THR A 121 5.92 -5.45 -1.54
C THR A 121 6.97 -6.23 -2.33
N ASN A 122 7.80 -6.96 -1.58
CA ASN A 122 8.84 -7.83 -2.12
C ASN A 122 8.24 -8.98 -2.97
N MET A 123 9.06 -9.57 -3.82
CA MET A 123 8.63 -10.58 -4.79
C MET A 123 9.85 -11.31 -5.36
N ASP A 124 9.65 -12.44 -6.02
CA ASP A 124 10.69 -13.02 -6.88
C ASP A 124 11.00 -12.10 -8.06
N GLU A 125 12.26 -12.02 -8.45
CA GLU A 125 12.73 -11.14 -9.52
C GLU A 125 11.90 -11.31 -10.79
N PHE A 126 11.36 -10.19 -11.32
CA PHE A 126 10.43 -10.11 -12.47
C PHE A 126 9.21 -11.03 -12.35
N ALA A 127 8.77 -11.35 -11.11
CA ALA A 127 7.67 -12.28 -10.85
C ALA A 127 7.86 -13.71 -11.40
N MET A 128 9.10 -14.11 -11.64
CA MET A 128 9.44 -15.43 -12.14
C MET A 128 9.80 -16.40 -11.01
N GLY A 129 8.86 -16.60 -10.09
CA GLY A 129 9.01 -17.51 -8.95
C GLY A 129 7.76 -17.52 -8.07
N SER A 130 7.78 -18.36 -7.04
CA SER A 130 6.65 -18.53 -6.12
C SER A 130 7.05 -18.62 -4.65
N ALA A 131 8.33 -18.38 -4.33
CA ALA A 131 8.87 -18.56 -2.98
C ALA A 131 9.59 -17.33 -2.43
N ASN A 132 9.67 -16.25 -3.19
CA ASN A 132 10.40 -15.01 -2.84
C ASN A 132 11.87 -15.26 -2.49
N ILE A 133 12.55 -16.15 -3.22
CA ILE A 133 13.96 -16.51 -2.98
C ILE A 133 14.91 -15.87 -4.00
N THR A 134 14.40 -15.32 -5.10
CA THR A 134 15.20 -14.73 -6.19
C THR A 134 15.23 -13.21 -6.15
N SER A 135 14.63 -12.59 -5.14
CA SER A 135 14.68 -11.14 -4.97
C SER A 135 16.12 -10.64 -4.82
N HIS A 136 16.49 -9.61 -5.58
CA HIS A 136 17.76 -8.89 -5.40
C HIS A 136 17.89 -8.29 -3.98
N TYR A 137 16.78 -7.94 -3.36
CA TYR A 137 16.73 -7.34 -2.03
C TYR A 137 16.67 -8.37 -0.89
N GLY A 138 16.79 -9.68 -1.22
CA GLY A 138 16.72 -10.80 -0.28
C GLY A 138 15.29 -11.34 -0.10
N PRO A 139 15.18 -12.58 0.45
CA PRO A 139 13.90 -13.21 0.75
C PRO A 139 13.20 -12.56 1.95
#